data_925df4fb8737ba26c2769b9c180aae65
#
_entry.id   925df4fb8737ba26c2769b9c180aae65
#
_cell.length_a   1.000
_cell.length_b   1.000
_cell.length_c   1.000
_cell.angle_alpha   90.00
_cell.angle_beta   90.00
_cell.angle_gamma   90.00
#
_symmetry.space_group_name_H-M   'P 1'
#
loop_
_entity.id
_entity.type
_entity.pdbx_description
1 polymer ?
#
loop_
_entity_poly.entity_id
_entity_poly.type
_entity_poly.pdbx_seq_one_letter_code
_entity_poly.pdbx_strand_id
1 'polypeptide(L)'
;LKKKAKQEAIAAVAAGQIQLAIGTHALFQEHVEFARLGLAIVDEQHRFGVHQRLALRNKGGNPHQLMMSATPIPRTLSMSYYADLDVSVIDELPPGRTPIVTKLVNDARRDEIVERVRRKCAEGRQAYWVCPLIEESEVLQLQTALDTHVYLAEALPELQVGLVHGRMKADEKAAVM
;
A
#
# COMPACT_ATOMS: atom_id res chain seq x y z
N LEU A 1 13.95 9.71 6.68
CA LEU A 1 15.00 10.70 6.94
C LEU A 1 15.44 10.61 8.40
N LYS A 2 16.74 10.77 8.69
CA LYS A 2 17.28 10.97 10.04
C LYS A 2 16.75 12.29 10.62
N LYS A 3 16.64 12.42 11.96
CA LYS A 3 15.99 13.54 12.65
C LYS A 3 16.47 14.92 12.15
N LYS A 4 17.78 15.13 11.99
CA LYS A 4 18.39 16.39 11.54
C LYS A 4 17.96 16.71 10.09
N ALA A 5 18.10 15.78 9.17
CA ALA A 5 17.70 15.97 7.76
C ALA A 5 16.18 16.21 7.60
N LYS A 6 15.36 15.62 8.49
CA LYS A 6 13.91 15.91 8.51
C LYS A 6 13.64 17.35 8.91
N GLN A 7 14.32 17.87 9.93
CA GLN A 7 14.16 19.25 10.39
C GLN A 7 14.64 20.26 9.33
N GLU A 8 15.77 20.00 8.69
CA GLU A 8 16.28 20.84 7.59
C GLU A 8 15.31 20.88 6.41
N ALA A 9 14.73 19.75 6.02
CA ALA A 9 13.73 19.69 4.96
C ALA A 9 12.47 20.48 5.31
N ILE A 10 11.97 20.37 6.55
CA ILE A 10 10.79 21.11 7.01
C ILE A 10 11.07 22.63 6.99
N ALA A 11 12.22 23.06 7.47
CA ALA A 11 12.62 24.46 7.44
C ALA A 11 12.73 25.02 6.00
N ALA A 12 13.28 24.24 5.07
CA ALA A 12 13.40 24.63 3.68
C ALA A 12 12.03 24.72 2.96
N VAL A 13 11.06 23.84 3.33
CA VAL A 13 9.67 23.94 2.85
C VAL A 13 9.00 25.20 3.37
N ALA A 14 9.13 25.49 4.67
CA ALA A 14 8.57 26.67 5.29
C ALA A 14 9.17 27.98 4.73
N ALA A 15 10.45 27.95 4.36
CA ALA A 15 11.14 29.08 3.72
C ALA A 15 10.81 29.24 2.21
N GLY A 16 10.04 28.36 1.61
CA GLY A 16 9.69 28.40 0.18
C GLY A 16 10.84 28.03 -0.75
N GLN A 17 11.90 27.42 -0.25
CA GLN A 17 13.05 26.98 -1.04
C GLN A 17 12.78 25.68 -1.81
N ILE A 18 11.73 24.92 -1.41
CA ILE A 18 11.32 23.67 -2.01
C ILE A 18 9.98 23.85 -2.72
N GLN A 19 9.94 23.57 -4.02
CA GLN A 19 8.73 23.65 -4.85
C GLN A 19 7.89 22.38 -4.80
N LEU A 20 8.51 21.22 -4.56
CA LEU A 20 7.83 19.93 -4.49
C LEU A 20 8.28 19.15 -3.26
N ALA A 21 7.38 18.83 -2.36
CA ALA A 21 7.63 17.98 -1.20
C ALA A 21 6.86 16.66 -1.33
N ILE A 22 7.56 15.53 -1.23
CA ILE A 22 6.98 14.18 -1.26
C ILE A 22 7.21 13.53 0.10
N GLY A 23 6.18 12.95 0.67
CA GLY A 23 6.27 12.28 1.97
C GLY A 23 4.99 11.56 2.35
N THR A 24 4.95 11.04 3.56
CA THR A 24 3.78 10.40 4.16
C THR A 24 2.92 11.44 4.89
N HIS A 25 1.92 10.98 5.67
CA HIS A 25 1.11 11.86 6.54
C HIS A 25 1.93 12.72 7.52
N ALA A 26 3.24 12.51 7.62
CA ALA A 26 4.12 13.42 8.36
C ALA A 26 4.12 14.86 7.80
N LEU A 27 3.78 15.05 6.51
CA LEU A 27 3.65 16.37 5.90
C LEU A 27 2.40 17.13 6.37
N PHE A 28 1.39 16.43 6.90
CA PHE A 28 0.14 17.05 7.37
C PHE A 28 0.18 17.47 8.85
N GLN A 29 1.25 17.13 9.57
CA GLN A 29 1.38 17.49 10.98
C GLN A 29 1.41 19.02 11.15
N GLU A 30 0.85 19.53 12.26
CA GLU A 30 0.66 20.96 12.50
C GLU A 30 1.94 21.77 12.37
N HIS A 31 3.06 21.21 12.84
CA HIS A 31 4.38 21.87 12.81
C HIS A 31 5.04 21.94 11.42
N VAL A 32 4.44 21.37 10.38
CA VAL A 32 4.94 21.48 9.01
C VAL A 32 4.17 22.62 8.33
N GLU A 33 4.86 23.70 8.09
CA GLU A 33 4.31 24.87 7.41
C GLU A 33 4.81 24.91 5.97
N PHE A 34 4.01 25.51 5.09
CA PHE A 34 4.32 25.74 3.69
C PHE A 34 4.27 27.24 3.42
N ALA A 35 5.33 27.79 2.86
CA ALA A 35 5.35 29.22 2.52
C ALA A 35 4.19 29.60 1.57
N ARG A 36 3.90 28.76 0.60
CA ARG A 36 2.85 28.96 -0.39
C ARG A 36 2.42 27.65 -1.03
N LEU A 37 1.53 26.90 -0.39
CA LEU A 37 1.00 25.63 -0.90
C LEU A 37 -0.04 25.92 -1.98
N GLY A 38 0.24 25.60 -3.24
CA GLY A 38 -0.70 25.78 -4.35
C GLY A 38 -1.51 24.53 -4.66
N LEU A 39 -0.89 23.34 -4.53
CA LEU A 39 -1.52 22.04 -4.83
C LEU A 39 -1.09 20.99 -3.81
N ALA A 40 -2.07 20.25 -3.30
CA ALA A 40 -1.86 19.08 -2.47
C ALA A 40 -2.41 17.83 -3.18
N ILE A 41 -1.56 16.83 -3.37
CA ILE A 41 -1.94 15.54 -3.96
C ILE A 41 -1.91 14.50 -2.84
N VAL A 42 -3.04 13.82 -2.64
CA VAL A 42 -3.21 12.79 -1.60
C VAL A 42 -3.57 11.48 -2.26
N ASP A 43 -2.67 10.50 -2.17
CA ASP A 43 -2.94 9.15 -2.59
C ASP A 43 -3.52 8.32 -1.45
N GLU A 44 -4.28 7.28 -1.76
CA GLU A 44 -4.95 6.41 -0.79
C GLU A 44 -5.78 7.20 0.24
N GLN A 45 -6.63 8.09 -0.26
CA GLN A 45 -7.41 9.03 0.57
C GLN A 45 -8.20 8.35 1.71
N HIS A 46 -8.57 7.07 1.56
CA HIS A 46 -9.30 6.32 2.58
C HIS A 46 -8.51 6.14 3.89
N ARG A 47 -7.18 6.32 3.85
CA ARG A 47 -6.31 6.30 5.03
C ARG A 47 -6.29 7.63 5.80
N PHE A 48 -6.94 8.66 5.25
CA PHE A 48 -6.97 9.99 5.85
C PHE A 48 -8.33 10.27 6.50
N GLY A 49 -8.30 10.55 7.81
CA GLY A 49 -9.48 10.98 8.54
C GLY A 49 -9.93 12.40 8.18
N VAL A 50 -11.15 12.77 8.59
CA VAL A 50 -11.74 14.09 8.34
C VAL A 50 -10.84 15.22 8.86
N HIS A 51 -10.28 15.07 10.05
CA HIS A 51 -9.39 16.08 10.67
C HIS A 51 -8.12 16.34 9.85
N GLN A 52 -7.53 15.31 9.26
CA GLN A 52 -6.32 15.45 8.44
C GLN A 52 -6.61 16.20 7.13
N ARG A 53 -7.79 15.98 6.55
CA ARG A 53 -8.22 16.70 5.34
C ARG A 53 -8.49 18.17 5.62
N LEU A 54 -9.14 18.47 6.75
CA LEU A 54 -9.35 19.85 7.20
C LEU A 54 -8.03 20.55 7.50
N ALA A 55 -7.09 19.88 8.15
CA ALA A 55 -5.76 20.43 8.42
C ALA A 55 -5.02 20.79 7.10
N LEU A 56 -5.16 19.97 6.06
CA LEU A 56 -4.58 20.24 4.76
C LEU A 56 -5.22 21.47 4.08
N ARG A 57 -6.54 21.60 4.18
CA ARG A 57 -7.29 22.74 3.64
C ARG A 57 -6.86 24.08 4.28
N ASN A 58 -6.52 24.04 5.56
CA ASN A 58 -6.11 25.23 6.31
C ASN A 58 -4.62 25.59 6.10
N LYS A 59 -3.81 24.69 5.48
CA LYS A 59 -2.42 24.98 5.17
C LYS A 59 -2.31 25.78 3.87
N GLY A 60 -1.59 26.87 3.92
CA GLY A 60 -1.23 27.65 2.74
C GLY A 60 -2.36 28.47 2.07
N GLY A 61 -3.47 28.74 2.74
CA GLY A 61 -4.51 29.64 2.21
C GLY A 61 -5.41 28.99 1.16
N ASN A 62 -5.92 27.80 1.42
CA ASN A 62 -6.89 27.06 0.58
C ASN A 62 -6.27 26.50 -0.73
N PRO A 63 -5.31 25.59 -0.64
CA PRO A 63 -4.67 24.99 -1.82
C PRO A 63 -5.64 24.14 -2.62
N HIS A 64 -5.39 24.00 -3.93
CA HIS A 64 -6.07 22.98 -4.73
C HIS A 64 -5.77 21.60 -4.17
N GLN A 65 -6.75 20.69 -4.22
CA GLN A 65 -6.62 19.35 -3.69
C GLN A 65 -6.96 18.31 -4.75
N LEU A 66 -6.04 17.39 -4.99
CA LEU A 66 -6.28 16.20 -5.81
C LEU A 66 -6.23 14.98 -4.88
N MET A 67 -7.37 14.33 -4.71
CA MET A 67 -7.48 13.13 -3.89
C MET A 67 -7.64 11.91 -4.77
N MET A 68 -6.79 10.91 -4.57
CA MET A 68 -6.78 9.67 -5.35
C MET A 68 -7.11 8.48 -4.46
N SER A 69 -7.79 7.49 -5.02
CA SER A 69 -8.07 6.22 -4.34
C SER A 69 -8.27 5.11 -5.36
N ALA A 70 -7.72 3.93 -5.09
CA ALA A 70 -7.98 2.73 -5.88
C ALA A 70 -9.29 2.02 -5.47
N THR A 71 -9.89 2.41 -4.32
CA THR A 71 -11.17 1.85 -3.88
C THR A 71 -12.31 2.69 -4.45
N PRO A 72 -13.24 2.10 -5.24
CA PRO A 72 -14.37 2.84 -5.75
C PRO A 72 -15.28 3.28 -4.59
N ILE A 73 -15.48 4.59 -4.47
CA ILE A 73 -16.47 5.15 -3.55
C ILE A 73 -17.79 5.21 -4.30
N PRO A 74 -18.87 4.58 -3.81
CA PRO A 74 -20.18 4.68 -4.47
C PRO A 74 -20.57 6.15 -4.68
N ARG A 75 -21.01 6.46 -5.91
CA ARG A 75 -21.33 7.84 -6.32
C ARG A 75 -22.28 8.57 -5.35
N THR A 76 -23.24 7.83 -4.78
CA THR A 76 -24.16 8.31 -3.77
C THR A 76 -23.47 8.74 -2.47
N LEU A 77 -22.44 8.02 -2.04
CA LEU A 77 -21.63 8.38 -0.87
C LEU A 77 -20.70 9.56 -1.15
N SER A 78 -20.14 9.63 -2.36
CA SER A 78 -19.32 10.78 -2.75
C SER A 78 -20.13 12.08 -2.83
N MET A 79 -21.36 12.04 -3.33
CA MET A 79 -22.25 13.20 -3.39
C MET A 79 -22.70 13.67 -2.01
N SER A 80 -22.86 12.79 -1.02
CA SER A 80 -23.28 13.15 0.34
C SER A 80 -22.17 13.76 1.19
N TYR A 81 -20.91 13.31 0.97
CA TYR A 81 -19.76 13.73 1.77
C TYR A 81 -18.84 14.75 1.06
N TYR A 82 -18.97 14.88 -0.27
CA TYR A 82 -18.05 15.64 -1.12
C TYR A 82 -18.80 16.46 -2.16
N ALA A 83 -19.92 17.08 -1.77
CA ALA A 83 -20.82 17.82 -2.66
C ALA A 83 -20.13 18.86 -3.58
N ASP A 84 -18.91 19.28 -3.22
CA ASP A 84 -18.13 20.29 -3.95
C ASP A 84 -16.92 19.69 -4.70
N LEU A 85 -16.86 18.35 -4.91
CA LEU A 85 -15.74 17.72 -5.60
C LEU A 85 -16.13 17.27 -7.01
N ASP A 86 -15.31 17.67 -7.97
CA ASP A 86 -15.30 17.05 -9.31
C ASP A 86 -14.68 15.66 -9.23
N VAL A 87 -15.33 14.66 -9.81
CA VAL A 87 -14.88 13.27 -9.78
C VAL A 87 -14.51 12.81 -11.19
N SER A 88 -13.27 12.37 -11.33
CA SER A 88 -12.79 11.69 -12.52
C SER A 88 -12.57 10.20 -12.23
N VAL A 89 -13.05 9.33 -13.10
CA VAL A 89 -12.90 7.89 -12.98
C VAL A 89 -11.97 7.39 -14.08
N ILE A 90 -10.90 6.70 -13.68
CA ILE A 90 -10.00 6.00 -14.60
C ILE A 90 -10.53 4.57 -14.70
N ASP A 91 -11.19 4.24 -15.79
CA ASP A 91 -11.87 2.96 -16.05
C ASP A 91 -11.13 2.05 -17.02
N GLU A 92 -9.99 2.50 -17.55
CA GLU A 92 -9.14 1.75 -18.45
C GLU A 92 -7.85 1.27 -17.77
N LEU A 93 -7.37 0.10 -18.18
CA LEU A 93 -6.06 -0.39 -17.76
C LEU A 93 -4.94 0.35 -18.51
N PRO A 94 -3.78 0.57 -17.87
CA PRO A 94 -2.62 1.13 -18.55
C PRO A 94 -2.23 0.31 -19.78
N PRO A 95 -1.70 0.93 -20.84
CA PRO A 95 -1.25 0.23 -22.03
C PRO A 95 -0.29 -0.92 -21.69
N GLY A 96 -0.51 -2.09 -22.30
CA GLY A 96 0.32 -3.29 -22.10
C GLY A 96 0.00 -4.10 -20.83
N ARG A 97 -0.93 -3.67 -20.00
CA ARG A 97 -1.36 -4.45 -18.82
C ARG A 97 -2.43 -5.46 -19.21
N THR A 98 -2.15 -6.74 -19.01
CA THR A 98 -3.13 -7.81 -19.19
C THR A 98 -4.11 -7.89 -18.01
N PRO A 99 -5.38 -8.24 -18.23
CA PRO A 99 -6.34 -8.45 -17.17
C PRO A 99 -5.89 -9.51 -16.16
N ILE A 100 -6.17 -9.25 -14.88
CA ILE A 100 -5.88 -10.21 -13.82
C ILE A 100 -6.95 -11.30 -13.84
N VAL A 101 -6.52 -12.56 -13.80
CA VAL A 101 -7.42 -13.72 -13.72
C VAL A 101 -7.48 -14.20 -12.28
N THR A 102 -8.62 -13.95 -11.62
CA THR A 102 -8.90 -14.46 -10.26
C THR A 102 -9.77 -15.71 -10.35
N LYS A 103 -9.38 -16.77 -9.63
CA LYS A 103 -10.12 -18.02 -9.57
C LYS A 103 -10.29 -18.47 -8.12
N LEU A 104 -11.50 -18.85 -7.77
CA LEU A 104 -11.79 -19.55 -6.52
C LEU A 104 -11.55 -21.04 -6.77
N VAL A 105 -10.75 -21.67 -5.91
CA VAL A 105 -10.38 -23.08 -6.00
C VAL A 105 -10.64 -23.73 -4.64
N ASN A 106 -11.24 -24.92 -4.64
CA ASN A 106 -11.44 -25.71 -3.42
C ASN A 106 -10.09 -26.17 -2.86
N ASP A 107 -9.97 -26.22 -1.52
CA ASP A 107 -8.73 -26.59 -0.82
C ASP A 107 -8.27 -28.02 -1.17
N ALA A 108 -9.20 -28.94 -1.48
CA ALA A 108 -8.87 -30.28 -1.98
C ALA A 108 -8.06 -30.30 -3.28
N ARG A 109 -7.98 -29.18 -3.99
CA ARG A 109 -7.17 -29.00 -5.21
C ARG A 109 -5.88 -28.20 -4.98
N ARG A 110 -5.40 -28.16 -3.73
CA ARG A 110 -4.20 -27.40 -3.34
C ARG A 110 -2.97 -27.83 -4.13
N ASP A 111 -2.80 -29.12 -4.35
CA ASP A 111 -1.67 -29.66 -5.12
C ASP A 111 -1.65 -29.17 -6.57
N GLU A 112 -2.81 -29.01 -7.19
CA GLU A 112 -2.89 -28.41 -8.53
C GLU A 112 -2.40 -26.97 -8.55
N ILE A 113 -2.64 -26.21 -7.46
CA ILE A 113 -2.16 -24.83 -7.34
C ILE A 113 -0.65 -24.82 -7.16
N VAL A 114 -0.10 -25.72 -6.32
CA VAL A 114 1.35 -25.86 -6.12
C VAL A 114 2.03 -26.16 -7.46
N GLU A 115 1.49 -27.11 -8.24
CA GLU A 115 2.04 -27.45 -9.56
C GLU A 115 1.94 -26.27 -10.56
N ARG A 116 0.89 -25.48 -10.46
CA ARG A 116 0.74 -24.28 -11.29
C ARG A 116 1.75 -23.19 -10.91
N VAL A 117 2.02 -23.04 -9.61
CA VAL A 117 3.07 -22.14 -9.09
C VAL A 117 4.43 -22.59 -9.61
N ARG A 118 4.76 -23.91 -9.51
CA ARG A 118 5.99 -24.52 -10.05
C ARG A 118 6.23 -24.10 -11.50
N ARG A 119 5.24 -24.32 -12.36
CA ARG A 119 5.33 -23.96 -13.78
C ARG A 119 5.56 -22.46 -14.01
N LYS A 120 4.86 -21.61 -13.24
CA LYS A 120 5.01 -20.17 -13.39
C LYS A 120 6.37 -19.66 -12.91
N CYS A 121 6.91 -20.24 -11.86
CA CYS A 121 8.25 -19.92 -11.40
C CYS A 121 9.33 -20.40 -12.38
N ALA A 122 9.14 -21.57 -13.02
CA ALA A 122 10.00 -22.03 -14.09
C ALA A 122 10.01 -21.11 -15.34
N GLU A 123 8.92 -20.34 -15.55
CA GLU A 123 8.84 -19.27 -16.57
C GLU A 123 9.54 -17.97 -16.11
N GLY A 124 10.23 -17.95 -14.97
CA GLY A 124 10.89 -16.77 -14.39
C GLY A 124 9.96 -15.82 -13.63
N ARG A 125 8.75 -16.27 -13.25
CA ARG A 125 7.82 -15.49 -12.47
C ARG A 125 7.99 -15.74 -10.98
N GLN A 126 7.52 -14.78 -10.17
CA GLN A 126 7.46 -14.89 -8.71
C GLN A 126 6.03 -15.19 -8.27
N ALA A 127 5.87 -15.90 -7.16
CA ALA A 127 4.60 -16.20 -6.54
C ALA A 127 4.57 -15.75 -5.07
N TYR A 128 3.45 -15.19 -4.64
CA TYR A 128 3.19 -14.89 -3.24
C TYR A 128 2.08 -15.81 -2.73
N TRP A 129 2.41 -16.61 -1.72
CA TRP A 129 1.45 -17.43 -1.01
C TRP A 129 1.04 -16.75 0.27
N VAL A 130 -0.18 -16.24 0.33
CA VAL A 130 -0.67 -15.47 1.48
C VAL A 130 -1.49 -16.38 2.39
N CYS A 131 -1.04 -16.55 3.63
CA CYS A 131 -1.79 -17.24 4.67
C CYS A 131 -2.67 -16.22 5.40
N PRO A 132 -4.02 -16.23 5.22
CA PRO A 132 -4.90 -15.30 5.91
C PRO A 132 -4.97 -15.63 7.40
N LEU A 133 -5.20 -14.60 8.20
CA LEU A 133 -5.45 -14.70 9.63
C LEU A 133 -6.88 -15.23 9.84
N ILE A 134 -7.03 -16.49 10.22
CA ILE A 134 -8.36 -17.10 10.46
C ILE A 134 -8.73 -17.05 11.95
N GLU A 135 -7.75 -16.87 12.85
CA GLU A 135 -7.97 -16.90 14.29
C GLU A 135 -7.39 -15.66 14.99
N GLU A 136 -7.97 -15.29 16.14
CA GLU A 136 -7.57 -14.12 16.95
C GLU A 136 -6.18 -14.28 17.61
N SER A 137 -5.61 -15.49 17.64
CA SER A 137 -4.30 -15.77 18.26
C SER A 137 -3.16 -15.59 17.26
N GLU A 138 -2.30 -14.60 17.51
CA GLU A 138 -1.07 -14.36 16.74
C GLU A 138 -0.09 -15.54 16.74
N VAL A 139 -0.14 -16.42 17.75
CA VAL A 139 0.74 -17.59 17.88
C VAL A 139 0.31 -18.67 16.89
N LEU A 140 -0.98 -18.97 16.79
CA LEU A 140 -1.53 -19.94 15.85
C LEU A 140 -1.35 -19.49 14.40
N GLN A 141 -1.45 -18.20 14.15
CA GLN A 141 -1.23 -17.59 12.83
C GLN A 141 0.20 -17.79 12.33
N LEU A 142 1.18 -17.56 13.21
CA LEU A 142 2.59 -17.80 12.89
C LEU A 142 2.84 -19.28 12.62
N GLN A 143 2.25 -20.17 13.43
CA GLN A 143 2.38 -21.61 13.23
C GLN A 143 1.84 -22.05 11.87
N THR A 144 0.65 -21.58 11.47
CA THR A 144 0.06 -21.87 10.15
C THR A 144 0.96 -21.40 8.99
N ALA A 145 1.59 -20.23 9.12
CA ALA A 145 2.52 -19.74 8.10
C ALA A 145 3.81 -20.55 8.04
N LEU A 146 4.33 -20.98 9.20
CA LEU A 146 5.51 -21.86 9.30
C LEU A 146 5.23 -23.22 8.69
N ASP A 147 4.10 -23.86 9.03
CA ASP A 147 3.72 -25.17 8.50
C ASP A 147 3.52 -25.11 6.98
N THR A 148 2.90 -24.02 6.49
CA THR A 148 2.75 -23.81 5.05
C THR A 148 4.10 -23.60 4.36
N HIS A 149 5.03 -22.88 4.99
CA HIS A 149 6.39 -22.70 4.46
C HIS A 149 7.11 -24.04 4.33
N VAL A 150 7.09 -24.86 5.38
CA VAL A 150 7.72 -26.22 5.35
C VAL A 150 7.11 -27.05 4.23
N TYR A 151 5.77 -27.12 4.16
CA TYR A 151 5.07 -27.85 3.10
C TYR A 151 5.47 -27.38 1.69
N LEU A 152 5.50 -26.08 1.45
CA LEU A 152 5.88 -25.54 0.13
C LEU A 152 7.36 -25.77 -0.19
N ALA A 153 8.27 -25.68 0.79
CA ALA A 153 9.69 -25.96 0.60
C ALA A 153 9.93 -27.43 0.24
N GLU A 154 9.19 -28.36 0.86
CA GLU A 154 9.24 -29.78 0.52
C GLU A 154 8.61 -30.10 -0.85
N ALA A 155 7.49 -29.46 -1.15
CA ALA A 155 6.78 -29.64 -2.42
C ALA A 155 7.49 -29.01 -3.61
N LEU A 156 8.30 -27.97 -3.40
CA LEU A 156 8.98 -27.17 -4.45
C LEU A 156 10.49 -27.09 -4.18
N PRO A 157 11.22 -28.22 -4.09
CA PRO A 157 12.63 -28.23 -3.69
C PRO A 157 13.56 -27.53 -4.68
N GLU A 158 13.12 -27.32 -5.91
CA GLU A 158 13.83 -26.60 -6.96
C GLU A 158 13.67 -25.07 -6.87
N LEU A 159 12.78 -24.58 -6.00
CA LEU A 159 12.50 -23.15 -5.82
C LEU A 159 13.03 -22.65 -4.48
N GLN A 160 13.42 -21.38 -4.45
CA GLN A 160 13.74 -20.72 -3.20
C GLN A 160 12.44 -20.20 -2.55
N VAL A 161 11.97 -20.88 -1.51
CA VAL A 161 10.77 -20.50 -0.76
C VAL A 161 11.17 -19.67 0.45
N GLY A 162 10.80 -18.41 0.48
CA GLY A 162 11.03 -17.48 1.58
C GLY A 162 9.79 -17.29 2.46
N LEU A 163 9.97 -17.06 3.75
CA LEU A 163 8.91 -16.74 4.70
C LEU A 163 9.04 -15.31 5.19
N VAL A 164 7.93 -14.54 5.14
CA VAL A 164 7.84 -13.19 5.69
C VAL A 164 6.61 -13.08 6.58
N HIS A 165 6.79 -12.58 7.80
CA HIS A 165 5.68 -12.36 8.74
C HIS A 165 5.87 -11.07 9.58
N GLY A 166 4.82 -10.67 10.31
CA GLY A 166 4.78 -9.39 11.03
C GLY A 166 5.88 -9.18 12.06
N ARG A 167 6.32 -10.25 12.74
CA ARG A 167 7.32 -10.20 13.84
C ARG A 167 8.77 -10.10 13.37
N MET A 168 9.05 -10.27 12.08
CA MET A 168 10.40 -10.12 11.53
C MET A 168 10.83 -8.66 11.54
N LYS A 169 12.12 -8.42 11.75
CA LYS A 169 12.73 -7.10 11.62
C LYS A 169 12.77 -6.64 10.16
N ALA A 170 12.92 -5.33 9.96
CA ALA A 170 12.87 -4.75 8.61
C ALA A 170 13.99 -5.26 7.70
N ASP A 171 15.18 -5.42 8.23
CA ASP A 171 16.36 -5.96 7.57
C ASP A 171 16.20 -7.45 7.20
N GLU A 172 15.60 -8.25 8.08
CA GLU A 172 15.27 -9.66 7.78
C GLU A 172 14.25 -9.78 6.65
N LYS A 173 13.21 -8.93 6.67
CA LYS A 173 12.23 -8.87 5.58
C LYS A 173 12.86 -8.46 4.26
N ALA A 174 13.75 -7.47 4.29
CA ALA A 174 14.45 -7.00 3.10
C ALA A 174 15.40 -8.05 2.52
N ALA A 175 15.98 -8.91 3.36
CA ALA A 175 16.87 -9.99 2.91
C ALA A 175 16.10 -11.14 2.24
N VAL A 176 14.84 -11.35 2.58
CA VAL A 176 13.97 -12.38 1.98
C VAL A 176 13.35 -11.90 0.66
N MET A 177 13.07 -10.61 0.56
CA MET A 177 12.42 -9.97 -0.60
C MET A 177 13.41 -9.58 -1.69
#